data_e9d6331053e8d49a973203195993378c
#
_entry.id   e9d6331053e8d49a973203195993378c
#
_cell.length_a   1.000
_cell.length_b   1.000
_cell.length_c   1.000
_cell.angle_alpha   90.00
_cell.angle_beta   90.00
_cell.angle_gamma   90.00
#
_symmetry.space_group_name_H-M   'P 1'
#
loop_
_entity.id
_entity.type
_entity.pdbx_description
1 polymer ?
#
loop_
_entity_poly.entity_id
_entity_poly.type
_entity_poly.pdbx_seq_one_letter_code
_entity_poly.pdbx_strand_id
1 'polypeptide(L)'
;MYKLLSHNDLDGVGCGILAKLAFGKDVAVRYNSISGLNYEVEWFLENDSPKTSLIITDLSVNEENEKKLEEFHQAGGKVQLLDHHKTALHFNEYEWAEVIVEDEESKLTSATSLFYGYLQKYERIEPSEAISEFVELVRQYDTWEWEKNENEEARRLNALFFLLSIDEFEEKMIHRLQTNEHFFFDEFEEKLLDMEETKAERYIRRKRRELVQIKVNELFAGVVYAESYHSELGNELGKDNPHLDYIAIINIGGKRMGFRTIHDHVDVSEVAGRYGGGGHAKASGCQLTEEAYKHFVTDTFHLPPLKEDAKRNRYNMKEAPFGTLYENRSGDTFLLYPAGEDKWLIKHKQHVLKETFSSFQEGERFLKRTYEAALAKDDLFVRYLQQLINDQTSE
;
A
#
# COMPACT_ATOMS: atom_id res chain seq x y z
N MET A 1 33.25 -9.21 14.20
CA MET A 1 31.87 -9.60 14.53
C MET A 1 30.94 -8.46 14.12
N TYR A 2 29.79 -8.79 13.59
CA TYR A 2 28.81 -7.80 13.12
C TYR A 2 27.50 -7.99 13.90
N LYS A 3 26.78 -6.89 14.11
CA LYS A 3 25.39 -6.92 14.58
C LYS A 3 24.55 -6.16 13.58
N LEU A 4 23.54 -6.81 13.01
CA LEU A 4 22.55 -6.20 12.13
C LEU A 4 21.27 -5.98 12.92
N LEU A 5 20.77 -4.75 12.91
CA LEU A 5 19.45 -4.37 13.38
C LEU A 5 18.63 -3.94 12.15
N SER A 6 17.54 -4.65 11.87
CA SER A 6 16.72 -4.41 10.68
C SER A 6 15.23 -4.48 11.02
N HIS A 7 14.38 -4.07 10.07
CA HIS A 7 12.92 -4.17 10.20
C HIS A 7 12.45 -5.64 10.17
N ASN A 8 11.25 -5.87 10.61
CA ASN A 8 10.65 -7.22 10.68
C ASN A 8 9.65 -7.49 9.55
N ASP A 9 9.77 -6.80 8.43
CA ASP A 9 9.05 -7.06 7.18
C ASP A 9 9.95 -7.75 6.14
N LEU A 10 9.47 -7.90 4.92
CA LEU A 10 10.21 -8.60 3.86
C LEU A 10 11.52 -7.90 3.51
N ASP A 11 11.53 -6.55 3.44
CA ASP A 11 12.75 -5.79 3.08
C ASP A 11 13.81 -5.89 4.18
N GLY A 12 13.42 -5.68 5.44
CA GLY A 12 14.34 -5.85 6.55
C GLY A 12 14.84 -7.28 6.74
N VAL A 13 14.01 -8.30 6.50
CA VAL A 13 14.41 -9.71 6.56
C VAL A 13 15.30 -10.07 5.37
N GLY A 14 15.08 -9.48 4.19
CA GLY A 14 15.98 -9.58 3.06
C GLY A 14 17.40 -9.12 3.40
N CYS A 15 17.54 -8.00 4.12
CA CYS A 15 18.84 -7.56 4.66
C CYS A 15 19.46 -8.61 5.58
N GLY A 16 18.69 -9.22 6.47
CA GLY A 16 19.17 -10.29 7.37
C GLY A 16 19.68 -11.52 6.63
N ILE A 17 18.97 -11.95 5.59
CA ILE A 17 19.37 -13.04 4.70
C ILE A 17 20.71 -12.72 4.04
N LEU A 18 20.86 -11.53 3.45
CA LEU A 18 22.10 -11.09 2.83
C LEU A 18 23.26 -11.02 3.83
N ALA A 19 23.00 -10.53 5.04
CA ALA A 19 24.02 -10.50 6.10
C ALA A 19 24.50 -11.89 6.49
N LYS A 20 23.60 -12.85 6.62
CA LYS A 20 23.94 -14.26 6.92
C LYS A 20 24.69 -14.93 5.78
N LEU A 21 24.36 -14.61 4.52
CA LEU A 21 25.12 -15.08 3.35
C LEU A 21 26.54 -14.48 3.32
N ALA A 22 26.67 -13.19 3.64
CA ALA A 22 27.94 -12.47 3.59
C ALA A 22 28.90 -12.79 4.77
N PHE A 23 28.37 -12.89 5.98
CA PHE A 23 29.17 -12.95 7.20
C PHE A 23 29.05 -14.29 7.95
N GLY A 24 28.12 -15.13 7.57
CA GLY A 24 27.90 -16.46 8.17
C GLY A 24 27.68 -16.36 9.69
N LYS A 25 28.54 -17.03 10.46
CA LYS A 25 28.49 -17.07 11.94
C LYS A 25 29.01 -15.80 12.61
N ASP A 26 29.61 -14.90 11.86
CA ASP A 26 30.19 -13.67 12.39
C ASP A 26 29.17 -12.52 12.49
N VAL A 27 27.91 -12.74 12.12
CA VAL A 27 26.81 -11.76 12.26
C VAL A 27 25.73 -12.25 13.22
N ALA A 28 25.30 -11.37 14.11
CA ALA A 28 24.08 -11.51 14.90
C ALA A 28 23.00 -10.58 14.29
N VAL A 29 21.85 -11.16 13.89
CA VAL A 29 20.73 -10.42 13.29
C VAL A 29 19.61 -10.28 14.31
N ARG A 30 19.03 -9.08 14.38
CA ARG A 30 17.85 -8.75 15.18
C ARG A 30 16.84 -7.99 14.33
N TYR A 31 15.62 -8.51 14.23
CA TYR A 31 14.50 -7.85 13.58
C TYR A 31 13.69 -7.05 14.58
N ASN A 32 13.35 -5.82 14.23
CA ASN A 32 12.78 -4.84 15.14
C ASN A 32 11.54 -4.19 14.56
N SER A 33 10.64 -3.76 15.42
CA SER A 33 9.68 -2.71 15.08
C SER A 33 10.35 -1.33 15.16
N ILE A 34 9.71 -0.31 14.60
CA ILE A 34 10.19 1.09 14.67
C ILE A 34 10.55 1.51 16.11
N SER A 35 9.72 1.16 17.09
CA SER A 35 9.98 1.46 18.51
C SER A 35 11.05 0.55 19.13
N GLY A 36 11.15 -0.68 18.68
CA GLY A 36 12.10 -1.67 19.20
C GLY A 36 13.54 -1.37 18.82
N LEU A 37 13.78 -0.76 17.65
CA LEU A 37 15.11 -0.41 17.20
C LEU A 37 15.87 0.44 18.22
N ASN A 38 15.25 1.49 18.73
CA ASN A 38 15.89 2.41 19.66
C ASN A 38 16.37 1.73 20.95
N TYR A 39 15.57 0.80 21.46
CA TYR A 39 15.97 -0.02 22.62
C TYR A 39 17.17 -0.94 22.29
N GLU A 40 17.18 -1.59 21.12
CA GLU A 40 18.30 -2.46 20.71
C GLU A 40 19.58 -1.68 20.43
N VAL A 41 19.51 -0.43 19.95
CA VAL A 41 20.66 0.44 19.79
C VAL A 41 21.24 0.83 21.14
N GLU A 42 20.41 1.24 22.11
CA GLU A 42 20.86 1.55 23.46
C GLU A 42 21.53 0.33 24.12
N TRP A 43 20.88 -0.83 24.00
CA TRP A 43 21.44 -2.07 24.51
C TRP A 43 22.78 -2.41 23.87
N PHE A 44 22.94 -2.21 22.57
CA PHE A 44 24.20 -2.41 21.85
C PHE A 44 25.30 -1.48 22.38
N LEU A 45 25.02 -0.20 22.52
CA LEU A 45 25.98 0.80 22.98
C LEU A 45 26.46 0.53 24.43
N GLU A 46 25.60 -0.05 25.26
CA GLU A 46 25.92 -0.35 26.66
C GLU A 46 26.62 -1.71 26.85
N ASN A 47 26.28 -2.71 26.05
CA ASN A 47 26.60 -4.12 26.37
C ASN A 47 27.50 -4.81 25.34
N ASP A 48 27.54 -4.32 24.08
CA ASP A 48 28.34 -4.97 23.04
C ASP A 48 29.82 -4.52 23.08
N SER A 49 30.66 -5.35 22.48
CA SER A 49 32.09 -5.01 22.36
C SER A 49 32.30 -3.81 21.43
N PRO A 50 33.14 -2.83 21.78
CA PRO A 50 33.51 -1.72 20.88
C PRO A 50 34.10 -2.16 19.53
N LYS A 51 34.52 -3.44 19.42
CA LYS A 51 35.02 -4.04 18.17
C LYS A 51 33.91 -4.63 17.29
N THR A 52 32.67 -4.71 17.78
CA THR A 52 31.54 -5.17 17.00
C THR A 52 31.09 -4.04 16.07
N SER A 53 30.95 -4.33 14.78
CA SER A 53 30.42 -3.38 13.80
C SER A 53 28.90 -3.44 13.84
N LEU A 54 28.24 -2.31 14.07
CA LEU A 54 26.79 -2.16 14.02
C LEU A 54 26.37 -1.82 12.59
N ILE A 55 25.38 -2.55 12.07
CA ILE A 55 24.72 -2.24 10.80
C ILE A 55 23.23 -2.06 11.12
N ILE A 56 22.66 -0.97 10.65
CA ILE A 56 21.22 -0.68 10.76
C ILE A 56 20.67 -0.58 9.34
N THR A 57 19.60 -1.31 9.04
CA THR A 57 18.97 -1.28 7.71
C THR A 57 17.45 -1.14 7.84
N ASP A 58 16.82 -0.42 6.88
CA ASP A 58 15.38 -0.31 6.72
C ASP A 58 14.64 0.34 7.90
N LEU A 59 15.35 0.93 8.81
CA LEU A 59 14.83 1.67 9.96
C LEU A 59 15.78 2.79 10.34
N SER A 60 15.23 3.87 10.87
CA SER A 60 15.98 5.00 11.40
C SER A 60 15.81 5.13 12.91
N VAL A 61 16.84 5.58 13.60
CA VAL A 61 16.83 5.86 15.04
C VAL A 61 16.21 7.22 15.35
N ASN A 62 15.79 7.43 16.60
CA ASN A 62 15.37 8.73 17.08
C ASN A 62 16.56 9.68 17.30
N GLU A 63 16.28 10.99 17.49
CA GLU A 63 17.30 12.04 17.68
C GLU A 63 18.27 11.78 18.86
N GLU A 64 17.81 11.09 19.90
CA GLU A 64 18.65 10.75 21.05
C GLU A 64 19.71 9.70 20.66
N ASN A 65 19.28 8.62 20.01
CA ASN A 65 20.16 7.56 19.57
C ASN A 65 21.02 7.97 18.37
N GLU A 66 20.55 8.87 17.53
CA GLU A 66 21.33 9.51 16.48
C GLU A 66 22.62 10.17 17.07
N LYS A 67 22.47 10.96 18.11
CA LYS A 67 23.61 11.61 18.81
C LYS A 67 24.54 10.59 19.46
N LYS A 68 23.97 9.55 20.10
CA LYS A 68 24.77 8.48 20.72
C LYS A 68 25.56 7.68 19.68
N LEU A 69 24.99 7.43 18.50
CA LEU A 69 25.68 6.73 17.41
C LEU A 69 26.80 7.59 16.81
N GLU A 70 26.59 8.89 16.67
CA GLU A 70 27.64 9.82 16.24
C GLU A 70 28.80 9.87 17.27
N GLU A 71 28.53 9.97 18.56
CA GLU A 71 29.54 9.89 19.62
C GLU A 71 30.29 8.55 19.58
N PHE A 72 29.58 7.44 19.36
CA PHE A 72 30.18 6.11 19.22
C PHE A 72 31.11 6.04 18.00
N HIS A 73 30.67 6.61 16.85
CA HIS A 73 31.47 6.67 15.63
C HIS A 73 32.74 7.51 15.84
N GLN A 74 32.63 8.71 16.41
CA GLN A 74 33.74 9.59 16.71
C GLN A 74 34.75 8.97 17.70
N ALA A 75 34.30 8.11 18.60
CA ALA A 75 35.15 7.33 19.49
C ALA A 75 35.86 6.15 18.80
N GLY A 76 35.67 5.95 17.48
CA GLY A 76 36.28 4.90 16.68
C GLY A 76 35.42 3.62 16.57
N GLY A 77 34.20 3.66 17.03
CA GLY A 77 33.21 2.61 16.81
C GLY A 77 32.80 2.51 15.33
N LYS A 78 32.41 1.32 14.90
CA LYS A 78 32.02 1.09 13.53
C LYS A 78 30.50 0.97 13.46
N VAL A 79 29.85 1.90 12.81
CA VAL A 79 28.41 1.93 12.53
C VAL A 79 28.17 2.19 11.04
N GLN A 80 27.15 1.57 10.48
CA GLN A 80 26.64 1.84 9.13
C GLN A 80 25.11 1.82 9.17
N LEU A 81 24.47 2.87 8.70
CA LEU A 81 23.03 2.93 8.49
C LEU A 81 22.76 2.96 6.98
N LEU A 82 21.84 2.11 6.51
CA LEU A 82 21.37 2.06 5.12
C LEU A 82 19.84 2.10 5.14
N ASP A 83 19.25 3.14 4.56
CA ASP A 83 17.82 3.34 4.54
C ASP A 83 17.35 3.95 3.20
N HIS A 84 16.08 3.81 2.88
CA HIS A 84 15.49 4.34 1.65
C HIS A 84 14.28 5.26 1.93
N HIS A 85 13.95 5.49 3.17
CA HIS A 85 12.81 6.32 3.56
C HIS A 85 13.13 7.81 3.45
N LYS A 86 12.22 8.60 2.82
CA LYS A 86 12.37 10.07 2.69
C LYS A 86 12.54 10.78 4.03
N THR A 87 11.93 10.25 5.08
CA THR A 87 12.02 10.79 6.44
C THR A 87 13.41 10.64 7.06
N ALA A 88 14.23 9.75 6.52
CA ALA A 88 15.59 9.46 6.99
C ALA A 88 16.69 10.23 6.23
N LEU A 89 16.34 11.05 5.22
CA LEU A 89 17.33 11.75 4.37
C LEU A 89 18.32 12.64 5.14
N HIS A 90 17.95 13.14 6.31
CA HIS A 90 18.82 13.95 7.16
C HIS A 90 20.04 13.16 7.66
N PHE A 91 19.96 11.82 7.76
CA PHE A 91 21.09 10.99 8.15
C PHE A 91 22.27 11.05 7.16
N ASN A 92 22.04 11.49 5.91
CA ASN A 92 23.13 11.70 4.95
C ASN A 92 24.12 12.81 5.36
N GLU A 93 23.87 13.53 6.46
CA GLU A 93 24.84 14.44 7.07
C GLU A 93 25.97 13.69 7.81
N TYR A 94 25.78 12.39 8.10
CA TYR A 94 26.74 11.55 8.81
C TYR A 94 27.52 10.64 7.86
N GLU A 95 28.82 10.50 8.09
CA GLU A 95 29.70 9.62 7.29
C GLU A 95 29.32 8.12 7.40
N TRP A 96 28.62 7.75 8.46
CA TRP A 96 28.19 6.38 8.73
C TRP A 96 26.79 6.05 8.21
N ALA A 97 26.14 6.95 7.52
CA ALA A 97 24.80 6.73 6.99
C ALA A 97 24.74 6.96 5.48
N GLU A 98 23.94 6.17 4.82
CA GLU A 98 23.64 6.30 3.39
C GLU A 98 22.13 6.06 3.19
N VAL A 99 21.40 7.11 2.86
CA VAL A 99 19.98 7.07 2.62
C VAL A 99 19.69 7.44 1.16
N ILE A 100 19.20 6.50 0.39
CA ILE A 100 18.95 6.67 -1.04
C ILE A 100 17.51 6.23 -1.33
N VAL A 101 16.66 7.17 -1.75
CA VAL A 101 15.25 6.90 -2.11
C VAL A 101 15.13 6.42 -3.55
N GLU A 102 15.92 7.03 -4.45
CA GLU A 102 15.98 6.71 -5.88
C GLU A 102 17.46 6.62 -6.28
N ASP A 103 17.78 5.65 -7.12
CA ASP A 103 19.12 5.51 -7.66
C ASP A 103 19.40 6.50 -8.81
N GLU A 104 20.59 6.43 -9.39
CA GLU A 104 21.03 7.31 -10.49
C GLU A 104 20.17 7.17 -11.78
N GLU A 105 19.44 6.06 -11.92
CA GLU A 105 18.51 5.79 -13.04
C GLU A 105 17.07 6.19 -12.70
N SER A 106 16.83 6.85 -11.57
CA SER A 106 15.50 7.20 -11.03
C SER A 106 14.63 5.99 -10.71
N LYS A 107 15.25 4.87 -10.35
CA LYS A 107 14.60 3.66 -9.88
C LYS A 107 14.50 3.71 -8.37
N LEU A 108 13.33 3.43 -7.83
CA LEU A 108 13.13 3.39 -6.38
C LEU A 108 13.96 2.26 -5.76
N THR A 109 14.53 2.52 -4.60
CA THR A 109 15.38 1.59 -3.86
C THR A 109 14.61 0.93 -2.72
N SER A 110 15.14 -0.17 -2.22
CA SER A 110 14.77 -0.78 -0.93
C SER A 110 16.04 -0.98 -0.08
N ALA A 111 15.89 -1.15 1.23
CA ALA A 111 17.03 -1.38 2.10
C ALA A 111 17.81 -2.65 1.72
N THR A 112 17.11 -3.72 1.29
CA THR A 112 17.74 -4.94 0.76
C THR A 112 18.58 -4.65 -0.49
N SER A 113 18.08 -3.83 -1.42
CA SER A 113 18.84 -3.48 -2.64
C SER A 113 20.08 -2.63 -2.32
N LEU A 114 19.95 -1.66 -1.42
CA LEU A 114 21.08 -0.83 -0.97
C LEU A 114 22.12 -1.66 -0.22
N PHE A 115 21.66 -2.54 0.65
CA PHE A 115 22.57 -3.40 1.41
C PHE A 115 23.29 -4.42 0.52
N TYR A 116 22.62 -4.95 -0.51
CA TYR A 116 23.28 -5.80 -1.50
C TYR A 116 24.38 -5.06 -2.25
N GLY A 117 24.12 -3.84 -2.73
CA GLY A 117 25.12 -2.99 -3.35
C GLY A 117 26.28 -2.67 -2.41
N TYR A 118 26.02 -2.39 -1.14
CA TYR A 118 27.02 -2.19 -0.11
C TYR A 118 27.91 -3.43 0.06
N LEU A 119 27.31 -4.61 0.18
CA LEU A 119 28.06 -5.85 0.35
C LEU A 119 28.94 -6.18 -0.87
N GLN A 120 28.44 -5.90 -2.09
CA GLN A 120 29.24 -6.06 -3.31
C GLN A 120 30.40 -5.07 -3.38
N LYS A 121 30.17 -3.79 -3.09
CA LYS A 121 31.20 -2.73 -3.07
C LYS A 121 32.37 -3.07 -2.15
N TYR A 122 32.11 -3.74 -1.04
CA TYR A 122 33.14 -4.14 -0.07
C TYR A 122 33.56 -5.61 -0.20
N GLU A 123 33.24 -6.28 -1.32
CA GLU A 123 33.59 -7.67 -1.63
C GLU A 123 33.22 -8.65 -0.48
N ARG A 124 32.01 -8.46 0.09
CA ARG A 124 31.51 -9.29 1.20
C ARG A 124 30.59 -10.40 0.76
N ILE A 125 30.05 -10.31 -0.45
CA ILE A 125 29.15 -11.31 -1.04
C ILE A 125 29.54 -11.57 -2.49
N GLU A 126 29.59 -12.85 -2.86
CA GLU A 126 29.77 -13.24 -4.27
C GLU A 126 28.46 -13.02 -5.03
N PRO A 127 28.47 -12.26 -6.13
CA PRO A 127 27.27 -12.06 -6.94
C PRO A 127 26.77 -13.38 -7.51
N SER A 128 25.45 -13.62 -7.44
CA SER A 128 24.80 -14.72 -8.13
C SER A 128 23.47 -14.23 -8.73
N GLU A 129 23.01 -14.90 -9.76
CA GLU A 129 21.74 -14.57 -10.41
C GLU A 129 20.58 -14.73 -9.42
N ALA A 130 20.53 -15.84 -8.69
CA ALA A 130 19.49 -16.10 -7.70
C ALA A 130 19.41 -15.00 -6.63
N ILE A 131 20.55 -14.48 -6.15
CA ILE A 131 20.58 -13.38 -5.16
C ILE A 131 20.06 -12.10 -5.82
N SER A 132 20.51 -11.79 -7.04
CA SER A 132 20.07 -10.58 -7.75
C SER A 132 18.57 -10.59 -8.03
N GLU A 133 18.02 -11.73 -8.46
CA GLU A 133 16.59 -11.93 -8.67
C GLU A 133 15.79 -11.77 -7.37
N PHE A 134 16.25 -12.39 -6.28
CA PHE A 134 15.63 -12.25 -4.96
C PHE A 134 15.61 -10.78 -4.49
N VAL A 135 16.75 -10.08 -4.58
CA VAL A 135 16.86 -8.65 -4.21
C VAL A 135 15.90 -7.80 -5.03
N GLU A 136 15.80 -8.06 -6.33
CA GLU A 136 14.91 -7.32 -7.21
C GLU A 136 13.42 -7.58 -6.90
N LEU A 137 13.05 -8.83 -6.55
CA LEU A 137 11.69 -9.15 -6.11
C LEU A 137 11.32 -8.41 -4.82
N VAL A 138 12.23 -8.40 -3.82
CA VAL A 138 12.04 -7.65 -2.57
C VAL A 138 11.87 -6.17 -2.87
N ARG A 139 12.77 -5.58 -3.67
CA ARG A 139 12.72 -4.16 -4.02
C ARG A 139 11.42 -3.78 -4.73
N GLN A 140 11.01 -4.54 -5.74
CA GLN A 140 9.79 -4.24 -6.48
C GLN A 140 8.55 -4.34 -5.58
N TYR A 141 8.52 -5.26 -4.63
CA TYR A 141 7.41 -5.35 -3.69
C TYR A 141 7.37 -4.15 -2.76
N ASP A 142 8.48 -3.81 -2.15
CA ASP A 142 8.56 -2.73 -1.17
C ASP A 142 8.22 -1.36 -1.78
N THR A 143 8.72 -1.08 -2.97
CA THR A 143 8.46 0.15 -3.73
C THR A 143 7.10 0.17 -4.45
N TRP A 144 6.34 -0.92 -4.40
CA TRP A 144 5.09 -1.10 -5.14
C TRP A 144 5.25 -1.08 -6.68
N GLU A 145 6.48 -1.15 -7.19
CA GLU A 145 6.74 -1.18 -8.63
C GLU A 145 6.33 -2.50 -9.30
N TRP A 146 6.13 -3.57 -8.51
CA TRP A 146 5.66 -4.87 -9.00
C TRP A 146 4.34 -4.75 -9.77
N GLU A 147 3.44 -3.87 -9.36
CA GLU A 147 2.15 -3.68 -10.02
C GLU A 147 2.32 -3.01 -11.39
N LYS A 148 3.14 -1.96 -11.49
CA LYS A 148 3.46 -1.28 -12.74
C LYS A 148 4.21 -2.19 -13.71
N ASN A 149 5.07 -3.05 -13.17
CA ASN A 149 5.92 -3.97 -13.94
C ASN A 149 5.22 -5.32 -14.18
N GLU A 150 3.98 -5.52 -13.70
CA GLU A 150 3.24 -6.79 -13.78
C GLU A 150 4.04 -7.98 -13.21
N ASN A 151 4.86 -7.73 -12.16
CA ASN A 151 5.70 -8.74 -11.53
C ASN A 151 4.99 -9.42 -10.36
N GLU A 152 4.15 -10.41 -10.67
CA GLU A 152 3.41 -11.17 -9.66
C GLU A 152 4.32 -11.96 -8.71
N GLU A 153 5.54 -12.33 -9.12
CA GLU A 153 6.48 -13.07 -8.26
C GLU A 153 6.91 -12.25 -7.05
N ALA A 154 7.08 -10.92 -7.20
CA ALA A 154 7.40 -10.04 -6.08
C ALA A 154 6.27 -10.02 -5.03
N ARG A 155 5.02 -9.97 -5.47
CA ARG A 155 3.83 -10.08 -4.59
C ARG A 155 3.76 -11.45 -3.92
N ARG A 156 4.02 -12.52 -4.66
CA ARG A 156 4.03 -13.91 -4.16
C ARG A 156 5.15 -14.13 -3.14
N LEU A 157 6.31 -13.52 -3.32
CA LEU A 157 7.40 -13.60 -2.34
C LEU A 157 6.98 -13.01 -0.99
N ASN A 158 6.33 -11.84 -1.00
CA ASN A 158 5.81 -11.25 0.23
C ASN A 158 4.67 -12.09 0.85
N ALA A 159 3.80 -12.67 0.04
CA ALA A 159 2.77 -13.60 0.54
C ALA A 159 3.41 -14.82 1.23
N LEU A 160 4.45 -15.39 0.64
CA LEU A 160 5.20 -16.52 1.24
C LEU A 160 5.86 -16.11 2.56
N PHE A 161 6.42 -14.90 2.63
CA PHE A 161 7.00 -14.35 3.86
C PHE A 161 5.98 -14.32 5.01
N PHE A 162 4.73 -13.91 4.75
CA PHE A 162 3.67 -13.89 5.76
C PHE A 162 3.05 -15.27 6.07
N LEU A 163 3.25 -16.26 5.22
CA LEU A 163 2.77 -17.63 5.45
C LEU A 163 3.72 -18.47 6.32
N LEU A 164 4.96 -18.04 6.42
CA LEU A 164 6.01 -18.71 7.20
C LEU A 164 6.38 -17.88 8.43
N SER A 165 7.03 -18.50 9.41
CA SER A 165 7.75 -17.73 10.42
C SER A 165 9.01 -17.11 9.79
N ILE A 166 9.53 -16.03 10.39
CA ILE A 166 10.75 -15.38 9.91
C ILE A 166 11.91 -16.39 9.84
N ASP A 167 12.06 -17.22 10.86
CA ASP A 167 13.14 -18.20 10.91
C ASP A 167 13.05 -19.25 9.79
N GLU A 168 11.84 -19.75 9.52
CA GLU A 168 11.60 -20.70 8.41
C GLU A 168 11.82 -20.05 7.04
N PHE A 169 11.36 -18.81 6.87
CA PHE A 169 11.57 -18.05 5.63
C PHE A 169 13.06 -17.82 5.38
N GLU A 170 13.80 -17.34 6.39
CA GLU A 170 15.23 -17.14 6.27
C GLU A 170 15.98 -18.42 5.91
N GLU A 171 15.74 -19.52 6.65
CA GLU A 171 16.40 -20.78 6.40
C GLU A 171 16.17 -21.27 4.96
N LYS A 172 14.91 -21.22 4.50
CA LYS A 172 14.56 -21.61 3.13
C LYS A 172 15.23 -20.72 2.08
N MET A 173 15.19 -19.39 2.28
CA MET A 173 15.78 -18.45 1.31
C MET A 173 17.30 -18.57 1.28
N ILE A 174 17.99 -18.64 2.42
CA ILE A 174 19.43 -18.83 2.47
C ILE A 174 19.82 -20.13 1.75
N HIS A 175 19.16 -21.24 2.04
CA HIS A 175 19.43 -22.50 1.36
C HIS A 175 19.22 -22.38 -0.17
N ARG A 176 18.10 -21.80 -0.61
CA ARG A 176 17.76 -21.61 -2.02
C ARG A 176 18.80 -20.78 -2.75
N LEU A 177 19.18 -19.63 -2.19
CA LEU A 177 20.13 -18.70 -2.77
C LEU A 177 21.57 -19.25 -2.83
N GLN A 178 21.90 -20.23 -1.97
CA GLN A 178 23.20 -20.90 -1.98
C GLN A 178 23.28 -22.09 -2.93
N THR A 179 22.13 -22.71 -3.24
CA THR A 179 22.13 -24.01 -3.95
C THR A 179 21.62 -23.92 -5.39
N ASN A 180 20.95 -22.83 -5.77
CA ASN A 180 20.35 -22.72 -7.10
C ASN A 180 20.98 -21.56 -7.88
N GLU A 181 20.97 -21.68 -9.18
CA GLU A 181 21.45 -20.64 -10.10
C GLU A 181 20.44 -19.49 -10.25
N HIS A 182 19.14 -19.82 -10.22
CA HIS A 182 18.03 -18.87 -10.32
C HIS A 182 17.10 -18.97 -9.12
N PHE A 183 16.36 -17.89 -8.83
CA PHE A 183 15.29 -17.89 -7.85
C PHE A 183 14.03 -18.56 -8.42
N PHE A 184 13.31 -19.34 -7.62
CA PHE A 184 12.02 -19.93 -7.99
C PHE A 184 11.26 -20.36 -6.73
N PHE A 185 9.93 -20.47 -6.83
CA PHE A 185 9.12 -21.14 -5.82
C PHE A 185 9.06 -22.64 -6.08
N ASP A 186 9.16 -23.46 -5.04
CA ASP A 186 8.97 -24.89 -5.19
C ASP A 186 7.49 -25.26 -5.41
N GLU A 187 7.22 -26.53 -5.83
CA GLU A 187 5.85 -26.98 -6.14
C GLU A 187 4.88 -26.87 -4.95
N PHE A 188 5.36 -27.01 -3.72
CA PHE A 188 4.55 -26.88 -2.52
C PHE A 188 4.23 -25.40 -2.26
N GLU A 189 5.22 -24.54 -2.37
CA GLU A 189 5.06 -23.08 -2.22
C GLU A 189 4.10 -22.50 -3.28
N GLU A 190 4.20 -22.93 -4.53
CA GLU A 190 3.27 -22.54 -5.60
C GLU A 190 1.82 -22.87 -5.24
N LYS A 191 1.55 -24.09 -4.79
CA LYS A 191 0.20 -24.50 -4.36
C LYS A 191 -0.30 -23.72 -3.14
N LEU A 192 0.59 -23.45 -2.18
CA LEU A 192 0.26 -22.68 -0.98
C LEU A 192 -0.10 -21.23 -1.36
N LEU A 193 0.66 -20.63 -2.26
CA LEU A 193 0.42 -19.29 -2.77
C LEU A 193 -0.89 -19.19 -3.55
N ASP A 194 -1.19 -20.15 -4.43
CA ASP A 194 -2.48 -20.20 -5.16
C ASP A 194 -3.69 -20.29 -4.20
N MET A 195 -3.54 -21.05 -3.10
CA MET A 195 -4.59 -21.12 -2.07
C MET A 195 -4.75 -19.80 -1.32
N GLU A 196 -3.65 -19.12 -0.99
CA GLU A 196 -3.66 -17.83 -0.28
C GLU A 196 -4.25 -16.73 -1.17
N GLU A 197 -3.90 -16.69 -2.46
CA GLU A 197 -4.51 -15.78 -3.44
C GLU A 197 -6.04 -15.95 -3.51
N THR A 198 -6.49 -17.20 -3.64
CA THR A 198 -7.93 -17.50 -3.64
C THR A 198 -8.63 -17.03 -2.36
N LYS A 199 -7.97 -17.15 -1.21
CA LYS A 199 -8.48 -16.71 0.10
C LYS A 199 -8.53 -15.19 0.18
N ALA A 200 -7.47 -14.48 -0.27
CA ALA A 200 -7.42 -13.03 -0.34
C ALA A 200 -8.53 -12.46 -1.23
N GLU A 201 -8.72 -13.02 -2.44
CA GLU A 201 -9.80 -12.61 -3.35
C GLU A 201 -11.19 -12.73 -2.72
N ARG A 202 -11.46 -13.86 -2.03
CA ARG A 202 -12.74 -14.08 -1.34
C ARG A 202 -12.95 -13.07 -0.21
N TYR A 203 -11.88 -12.76 0.53
CA TYR A 203 -11.90 -11.78 1.59
C TYR A 203 -12.20 -10.37 1.04
N ILE A 204 -11.46 -9.92 0.04
CA ILE A 204 -11.63 -8.63 -0.63
C ILE A 204 -13.05 -8.50 -1.22
N ARG A 205 -13.55 -9.56 -1.89
CA ARG A 205 -14.92 -9.58 -2.43
C ARG A 205 -15.99 -9.37 -1.36
N ARG A 206 -15.78 -9.88 -0.15
CA ARG A 206 -16.67 -9.63 0.98
C ARG A 206 -16.58 -8.17 1.43
N LYS A 207 -15.36 -7.65 1.57
CA LYS A 207 -15.08 -6.30 2.06
C LYS A 207 -15.57 -5.18 1.13
N ARG A 208 -15.66 -5.44 -0.18
CA ARG A 208 -16.31 -4.51 -1.14
C ARG A 208 -17.72 -4.11 -0.73
N ARG A 209 -18.46 -5.03 -0.11
CA ARG A 209 -19.85 -4.80 0.32
C ARG A 209 -19.96 -4.06 1.65
N GLU A 210 -18.87 -3.91 2.35
CA GLU A 210 -18.80 -3.27 3.65
C GLU A 210 -18.24 -1.83 3.56
N LEU A 211 -17.77 -1.41 2.36
CA LEU A 211 -17.14 -0.11 2.14
C LEU A 211 -18.15 1.03 2.33
N VAL A 212 -17.85 1.97 3.22
CA VAL A 212 -18.66 3.15 3.50
C VAL A 212 -17.96 4.40 2.96
N GLN A 213 -18.70 5.28 2.28
CA GLN A 213 -18.18 6.57 1.84
C GLN A 213 -18.43 7.64 2.88
N ILE A 214 -17.40 8.41 3.19
CA ILE A 214 -17.51 9.62 4.02
C ILE A 214 -16.73 10.77 3.38
N LYS A 215 -17.06 12.00 3.78
CA LYS A 215 -16.24 13.17 3.45
C LYS A 215 -15.45 13.58 4.69
N VAL A 216 -14.13 13.55 4.61
CA VAL A 216 -13.23 14.02 5.68
C VAL A 216 -12.50 15.25 5.15
N ASN A 217 -12.80 16.41 5.73
CA ASN A 217 -12.40 17.72 5.20
C ASN A 217 -12.87 17.87 3.73
N GLU A 218 -11.95 18.09 2.78
CA GLU A 218 -12.30 18.22 1.37
C GLU A 218 -12.19 16.91 0.56
N LEU A 219 -11.73 15.82 1.20
CA LEU A 219 -11.48 14.54 0.54
C LEU A 219 -12.60 13.54 0.81
N PHE A 220 -12.89 12.70 -0.19
CA PHE A 220 -13.82 11.58 -0.06
C PHE A 220 -13.05 10.31 0.24
N ALA A 221 -13.32 9.73 1.40
CA ALA A 221 -12.73 8.49 1.86
C ALA A 221 -13.69 7.31 1.72
N GLY A 222 -13.17 6.17 1.27
CA GLY A 222 -13.81 4.88 1.46
C GLY A 222 -13.30 4.25 2.75
N VAL A 223 -14.19 3.93 3.67
CA VAL A 223 -13.83 3.37 4.98
C VAL A 223 -14.27 1.92 5.07
N VAL A 224 -13.35 1.06 5.47
CA VAL A 224 -13.61 -0.37 5.65
C VAL A 224 -12.89 -0.90 6.89
N TYR A 225 -13.54 -1.82 7.60
CA TYR A 225 -12.89 -2.60 8.65
C TYR A 225 -12.22 -3.84 8.08
N ALA A 226 -10.93 -4.03 8.38
CA ALA A 226 -10.20 -5.22 7.96
C ALA A 226 -9.09 -5.57 8.94
N GLU A 227 -8.79 -6.88 9.07
CA GLU A 227 -7.72 -7.43 9.89
C GLU A 227 -6.57 -7.98 9.04
N SER A 228 -6.79 -8.17 7.73
CA SER A 228 -5.84 -8.82 6.82
C SER A 228 -5.87 -8.17 5.44
N TYR A 229 -4.84 -8.41 4.65
CA TYR A 229 -4.71 -7.99 3.25
C TYR A 229 -4.88 -6.48 3.03
N HIS A 230 -4.32 -5.67 3.94
CA HIS A 230 -4.56 -4.23 3.96
C HIS A 230 -4.11 -3.54 2.68
N SER A 231 -2.97 -3.95 2.13
CA SER A 231 -2.41 -3.36 0.92
C SER A 231 -3.25 -3.70 -0.31
N GLU A 232 -3.50 -4.98 -0.53
CA GLU A 232 -4.31 -5.48 -1.64
C GLU A 232 -5.76 -4.97 -1.56
N LEU A 233 -6.35 -5.00 -0.36
CA LEU A 233 -7.69 -4.50 -0.12
C LEU A 233 -7.81 -3.03 -0.46
N GLY A 234 -6.87 -2.20 0.02
CA GLY A 234 -6.88 -0.76 -0.22
C GLY A 234 -6.73 -0.42 -1.70
N ASN A 235 -5.84 -1.10 -2.39
CA ASN A 235 -5.61 -0.93 -3.81
C ASN A 235 -6.83 -1.36 -4.64
N GLU A 236 -7.35 -2.56 -4.42
CA GLU A 236 -8.52 -3.07 -5.14
C GLU A 236 -9.78 -2.22 -4.90
N LEU A 237 -10.03 -1.79 -3.66
CA LEU A 237 -11.15 -0.90 -3.37
C LEU A 237 -10.97 0.48 -4.01
N GLY A 238 -9.74 1.00 -4.08
CA GLY A 238 -9.44 2.24 -4.79
C GLY A 238 -9.71 2.13 -6.28
N LYS A 239 -9.24 1.05 -6.94
CA LYS A 239 -9.50 0.78 -8.37
C LYS A 239 -10.98 0.61 -8.69
N ASP A 240 -11.72 -0.11 -7.85
CA ASP A 240 -13.16 -0.29 -8.00
C ASP A 240 -13.95 1.02 -7.79
N ASN A 241 -13.40 1.96 -7.02
CA ASN A 241 -14.08 3.20 -6.63
C ASN A 241 -13.21 4.45 -6.90
N PRO A 242 -12.83 4.74 -8.16
CA PRO A 242 -11.91 5.84 -8.49
C PRO A 242 -12.49 7.24 -8.20
N HIS A 243 -13.74 7.33 -7.79
CA HIS A 243 -14.36 8.57 -7.31
C HIS A 243 -13.97 8.93 -5.87
N LEU A 244 -13.44 7.97 -5.09
CA LEU A 244 -12.89 8.19 -3.76
C LEU A 244 -11.45 8.68 -3.88
N ASP A 245 -11.06 9.59 -3.02
CA ASP A 245 -9.68 10.12 -3.01
C ASP A 245 -8.70 9.14 -2.35
N TYR A 246 -9.16 8.41 -1.33
CA TYR A 246 -8.38 7.37 -0.66
C TYR A 246 -9.27 6.32 0.04
N ILE A 247 -8.66 5.20 0.41
CA ILE A 247 -9.26 4.14 1.22
C ILE A 247 -8.63 4.17 2.62
N ALA A 248 -9.46 4.26 3.65
CA ALA A 248 -9.09 4.11 5.05
C ALA A 248 -9.46 2.72 5.54
N ILE A 249 -8.47 1.96 5.99
CA ILE A 249 -8.62 0.58 6.47
C ILE A 249 -8.41 0.59 7.98
N ILE A 250 -9.42 0.15 8.73
CA ILE A 250 -9.39 0.18 10.18
C ILE A 250 -9.14 -1.21 10.73
N ASN A 251 -8.15 -1.34 11.58
CA ASN A 251 -7.91 -2.52 12.41
C ASN A 251 -8.11 -2.15 13.88
N ILE A 252 -9.32 -2.39 14.39
CA ILE A 252 -9.70 -2.05 15.77
C ILE A 252 -8.89 -2.86 16.78
N GLY A 253 -8.71 -4.16 16.54
CA GLY A 253 -7.94 -5.04 17.43
C GLY A 253 -6.47 -4.62 17.53
N GLY A 254 -5.86 -4.25 16.41
CA GLY A 254 -4.51 -3.71 16.35
C GLY A 254 -4.39 -2.24 16.75
N LYS A 255 -5.50 -1.54 16.98
CA LYS A 255 -5.55 -0.09 17.26
C LYS A 255 -4.81 0.75 16.24
N ARG A 256 -4.92 0.38 14.96
CA ARG A 256 -4.20 1.01 13.84
C ARG A 256 -5.14 1.29 12.68
N MET A 257 -4.72 2.24 11.86
CA MET A 257 -5.35 2.56 10.58
C MET A 257 -4.31 2.57 9.48
N GLY A 258 -4.70 2.07 8.32
CA GLY A 258 -3.94 2.20 7.07
C GLY A 258 -4.68 3.08 6.09
N PHE A 259 -3.95 3.82 5.28
CA PHE A 259 -4.49 4.65 4.20
C PHE A 259 -3.83 4.25 2.89
N ARG A 260 -4.62 4.16 1.82
CA ARG A 260 -4.15 3.83 0.47
C ARG A 260 -4.82 4.75 -0.55
N THR A 261 -4.08 5.15 -1.57
CA THR A 261 -4.63 5.89 -2.71
C THR A 261 -4.03 5.43 -4.02
N ILE A 262 -4.86 5.42 -5.07
CA ILE A 262 -4.43 5.20 -6.46
C ILE A 262 -4.13 6.52 -7.19
N HIS A 263 -4.46 7.66 -6.58
CA HIS A 263 -4.39 8.99 -7.22
C HIS A 263 -3.04 9.66 -6.96
N ASP A 264 -2.41 10.20 -8.00
CA ASP A 264 -1.11 10.89 -7.88
C ASP A 264 -1.21 12.26 -7.20
N HIS A 265 -2.38 12.88 -7.25
CA HIS A 265 -2.65 14.18 -6.63
C HIS A 265 -3.07 14.09 -5.15
N VAL A 266 -3.13 12.89 -4.58
CA VAL A 266 -3.48 12.66 -3.17
C VAL A 266 -2.29 12.05 -2.45
N ASP A 267 -1.83 12.72 -1.41
CA ASP A 267 -0.78 12.21 -0.52
C ASP A 267 -1.41 11.72 0.80
N VAL A 268 -1.47 10.40 0.98
CA VAL A 268 -2.05 9.82 2.19
C VAL A 268 -1.12 9.91 3.40
N SER A 269 0.17 10.24 3.23
CA SER A 269 1.06 10.51 4.37
C SER A 269 0.64 11.78 5.11
N GLU A 270 0.15 12.81 4.39
CA GLU A 270 -0.44 14.00 4.99
C GLU A 270 -1.74 13.68 5.76
N VAL A 271 -2.54 12.73 5.23
CA VAL A 271 -3.76 12.26 5.94
C VAL A 271 -3.37 11.58 7.24
N ALA A 272 -2.41 10.65 7.21
CA ALA A 272 -1.92 9.97 8.40
C ALA A 272 -1.27 10.95 9.41
N GLY A 273 -0.51 11.93 8.92
CA GLY A 273 0.15 12.96 9.73
C GLY A 273 -0.80 13.75 10.61
N ARG A 274 -2.04 14.00 10.16
CA ARG A 274 -3.08 14.68 10.97
C ARG A 274 -3.47 13.90 12.23
N TYR A 275 -3.25 12.58 12.23
CA TYR A 275 -3.54 11.68 13.33
C TYR A 275 -2.27 11.18 14.04
N GLY A 276 -1.12 11.87 13.80
CA GLY A 276 0.16 11.52 14.41
C GLY A 276 0.84 10.30 13.81
N GLY A 277 0.51 9.99 12.56
CA GLY A 277 1.11 8.92 11.78
C GLY A 277 2.00 9.43 10.64
N GLY A 278 2.30 8.57 9.67
CA GLY A 278 3.13 8.88 8.50
C GLY A 278 3.22 7.71 7.54
N GLY A 279 4.18 7.78 6.62
CA GLY A 279 4.43 6.77 5.59
C GLY A 279 4.70 7.40 4.23
N HIS A 280 4.37 6.67 3.16
CA HIS A 280 4.54 7.11 1.79
C HIS A 280 3.28 7.78 1.23
N ALA A 281 3.44 8.57 0.16
CA ALA A 281 2.34 9.28 -0.50
C ALA A 281 1.18 8.35 -0.93
N LYS A 282 1.47 7.10 -1.31
CA LYS A 282 0.47 6.10 -1.73
C LYS A 282 0.01 5.17 -0.62
N ALA A 283 0.81 5.02 0.45
CA ALA A 283 0.59 4.06 1.53
C ALA A 283 1.09 4.64 2.86
N SER A 284 0.20 4.83 3.82
CA SER A 284 0.55 5.40 5.11
C SER A 284 -0.29 4.78 6.22
N GLY A 285 -0.01 5.12 7.46
CA GLY A 285 -0.78 4.63 8.60
C GLY A 285 -0.62 5.48 9.85
N CYS A 286 -1.52 5.28 10.79
CA CYS A 286 -1.46 5.91 12.11
C CYS A 286 -2.01 4.99 13.19
N GLN A 287 -1.80 5.35 14.45
CA GLN A 287 -2.52 4.77 15.57
C GLN A 287 -4.00 5.19 15.50
N LEU A 288 -4.89 4.34 15.97
CA LEU A 288 -6.30 4.65 16.10
C LEU A 288 -6.51 5.56 17.34
N THR A 289 -6.18 6.85 17.18
CA THR A 289 -6.36 7.86 18.20
C THR A 289 -7.84 8.11 18.48
N GLU A 290 -8.17 8.82 19.55
CA GLU A 290 -9.57 9.17 19.88
C GLU A 290 -10.26 9.95 18.75
N GLU A 291 -9.54 10.88 18.13
CA GLU A 291 -10.00 11.66 16.97
C GLU A 291 -10.21 10.78 15.73
N ALA A 292 -9.24 9.93 15.40
CA ALA A 292 -9.34 8.98 14.29
C ALA A 292 -10.51 8.00 14.52
N TYR A 293 -10.68 7.50 15.75
CA TYR A 293 -11.79 6.63 16.11
C TYR A 293 -13.15 7.32 15.92
N LYS A 294 -13.26 8.58 16.33
CA LYS A 294 -14.48 9.35 16.13
C LYS A 294 -14.80 9.46 14.64
N HIS A 295 -13.87 9.96 13.81
CA HIS A 295 -14.11 10.22 12.39
C HIS A 295 -14.38 8.93 11.60
N PHE A 296 -13.54 7.91 11.77
CA PHE A 296 -13.56 6.73 10.92
C PHE A 296 -14.35 5.54 11.49
N VAL A 297 -14.75 5.60 12.76
CA VAL A 297 -15.58 4.54 13.36
C VAL A 297 -16.95 5.07 13.75
N THR A 298 -17.00 6.02 14.70
CA THR A 298 -18.28 6.49 15.26
C THR A 298 -19.13 7.23 14.21
N ASP A 299 -18.51 8.14 13.47
CA ASP A 299 -19.20 8.96 12.46
C ASP A 299 -19.41 8.23 11.11
N THR A 300 -18.90 6.99 10.99
CA THR A 300 -18.90 6.23 9.73
C THR A 300 -19.84 5.05 9.74
N PHE A 301 -19.72 4.13 10.70
CA PHE A 301 -20.40 2.83 10.61
C PHE A 301 -21.89 2.85 10.97
N HIS A 302 -22.49 3.98 11.24
CA HIS A 302 -23.94 4.15 11.22
C HIS A 302 -24.49 4.41 9.80
N LEU A 303 -23.62 4.77 8.84
CA LEU A 303 -23.99 4.98 7.46
C LEU A 303 -24.07 3.63 6.71
N PRO A 304 -24.93 3.53 5.69
CA PRO A 304 -25.00 2.32 4.88
C PRO A 304 -23.74 2.18 4.00
N PRO A 305 -23.30 0.96 3.71
CA PRO A 305 -22.19 0.75 2.75
C PRO A 305 -22.51 1.30 1.37
N LEU A 306 -21.52 1.63 0.56
CA LEU A 306 -21.69 2.05 -0.84
C LEU A 306 -22.49 1.02 -1.63
N LYS A 307 -23.34 1.51 -2.51
CA LYS A 307 -24.01 0.66 -3.50
C LYS A 307 -23.02 0.31 -4.60
N GLU A 308 -22.84 -0.98 -4.87
CA GLU A 308 -21.97 -1.41 -5.97
C GLU A 308 -22.60 -1.09 -7.34
N ASP A 309 -21.77 -0.73 -8.32
CA ASP A 309 -22.17 -0.62 -9.72
C ASP A 309 -22.71 -1.96 -10.23
N ALA A 310 -23.74 -1.92 -11.03
CA ALA A 310 -24.30 -3.11 -11.69
C ALA A 310 -23.23 -3.76 -12.58
N LYS A 311 -23.04 -5.06 -12.37
CA LYS A 311 -22.13 -5.89 -13.17
C LYS A 311 -22.91 -6.60 -14.28
N ARG A 312 -22.27 -6.82 -15.42
CA ARG A 312 -22.83 -7.56 -16.58
C ARG A 312 -23.98 -6.87 -17.30
N ASN A 313 -24.08 -5.54 -17.21
CA ASN A 313 -25.00 -4.78 -18.05
C ASN A 313 -24.64 -4.94 -19.54
N ARG A 314 -25.67 -4.98 -20.39
CA ARG A 314 -25.56 -5.01 -21.86
C ARG A 314 -26.11 -3.74 -22.51
N TYR A 315 -27.03 -3.08 -21.84
CA TYR A 315 -27.72 -1.89 -22.35
C TYR A 315 -27.33 -0.63 -21.60
N ASN A 316 -27.31 -0.68 -20.28
CA ASN A 316 -26.87 0.46 -19.48
C ASN A 316 -25.35 0.45 -19.34
N MET A 317 -24.68 0.87 -20.39
CA MET A 317 -23.22 0.96 -20.45
C MET A 317 -22.75 2.33 -20.04
N LYS A 318 -21.59 2.41 -19.41
CA LYS A 318 -20.94 3.70 -19.12
C LYS A 318 -20.60 4.42 -20.42
N GLU A 319 -20.74 5.75 -20.40
CA GLU A 319 -20.40 6.62 -21.53
C GLU A 319 -21.21 6.35 -22.82
N ALA A 320 -22.41 5.76 -22.66
CA ALA A 320 -23.26 5.46 -23.80
C ALA A 320 -23.82 6.75 -24.46
N PRO A 321 -23.97 6.76 -25.80
CA PRO A 321 -24.48 7.96 -26.52
C PRO A 321 -25.87 8.43 -26.10
N PHE A 322 -26.69 7.49 -25.63
CA PHE A 322 -28.07 7.77 -25.16
C PHE A 322 -28.14 8.04 -23.65
N GLY A 323 -26.98 8.10 -22.99
CA GLY A 323 -26.85 8.29 -21.57
C GLY A 323 -26.69 7.00 -20.76
N THR A 324 -26.26 7.17 -19.53
CA THR A 324 -26.00 6.12 -18.54
C THR A 324 -26.85 6.37 -17.31
N LEU A 325 -27.63 5.40 -16.89
CA LEU A 325 -28.53 5.53 -15.75
C LEU A 325 -27.86 5.09 -14.45
N TYR A 326 -27.96 5.93 -13.44
CA TYR A 326 -27.53 5.67 -12.07
C TYR A 326 -28.74 5.63 -11.13
N GLU A 327 -28.62 4.92 -10.03
CA GLU A 327 -29.65 4.81 -9.00
C GLU A 327 -29.00 4.88 -7.62
N ASN A 328 -29.55 5.70 -6.73
CA ASN A 328 -29.13 5.74 -5.33
C ASN A 328 -29.91 4.74 -4.47
N ARG A 329 -29.62 4.71 -3.15
CA ARG A 329 -30.30 3.81 -2.21
C ARG A 329 -31.77 4.17 -1.97
N SER A 330 -32.14 5.43 -2.15
CA SER A 330 -33.53 5.91 -2.01
C SER A 330 -34.36 5.57 -3.23
N GLY A 331 -33.76 4.96 -4.28
CA GLY A 331 -34.47 4.64 -5.54
C GLY A 331 -34.57 5.84 -6.50
N ASP A 332 -33.92 6.97 -6.19
CA ASP A 332 -33.84 8.08 -7.13
C ASP A 332 -32.95 7.71 -8.31
N THR A 333 -33.36 8.06 -9.50
CA THR A 333 -32.64 7.78 -10.75
C THR A 333 -32.05 9.05 -11.36
N PHE A 334 -30.86 8.89 -11.93
CA PHE A 334 -30.08 9.96 -12.54
C PHE A 334 -29.58 9.48 -13.91
N LEU A 335 -29.97 10.15 -14.98
CA LEU A 335 -29.43 9.90 -16.32
C LEU A 335 -28.31 10.87 -16.63
N LEU A 336 -27.09 10.39 -16.73
CA LEU A 336 -25.92 11.14 -17.19
C LEU A 336 -25.81 10.95 -18.70
N TYR A 337 -25.91 12.04 -19.49
CA TYR A 337 -25.96 11.98 -20.95
C TYR A 337 -25.16 13.10 -21.61
N PRO A 338 -24.61 12.84 -22.82
CA PRO A 338 -23.90 13.88 -23.58
C PRO A 338 -24.89 14.92 -24.16
N ALA A 339 -24.50 16.19 -24.13
CA ALA A 339 -25.29 17.32 -24.62
C ALA A 339 -24.53 18.22 -25.59
N GLY A 340 -23.57 17.66 -26.32
CA GLY A 340 -22.68 18.31 -27.27
C GLY A 340 -21.23 17.88 -27.07
N GLU A 341 -20.29 18.46 -27.82
CA GLU A 341 -18.86 18.22 -27.61
C GLU A 341 -18.46 18.72 -26.22
N ASP A 342 -17.75 17.87 -25.48
CA ASP A 342 -17.23 18.14 -24.13
C ASP A 342 -18.29 18.67 -23.14
N LYS A 343 -19.54 18.25 -23.29
CA LYS A 343 -20.60 18.66 -22.38
C LYS A 343 -21.48 17.49 -21.97
N TRP A 344 -21.52 17.23 -20.66
CA TRP A 344 -22.37 16.20 -20.04
C TRP A 344 -23.33 16.82 -19.06
N LEU A 345 -24.57 16.34 -19.07
CA LEU A 345 -25.65 16.81 -18.21
C LEU A 345 -26.26 15.63 -17.43
N ILE A 346 -26.87 15.95 -16.30
CA ILE A 346 -27.57 14.96 -15.47
C ILE A 346 -29.05 15.32 -15.44
N LYS A 347 -29.88 14.36 -15.83
CA LYS A 347 -31.33 14.45 -15.64
C LYS A 347 -31.74 13.65 -14.41
N HIS A 348 -32.38 14.32 -13.45
CA HIS A 348 -32.97 13.72 -12.26
C HIS A 348 -34.49 13.91 -12.30
N LYS A 349 -35.25 12.84 -12.31
CA LYS A 349 -36.71 12.88 -12.55
C LYS A 349 -37.02 13.59 -13.89
N GLN A 350 -37.75 14.70 -13.84
CA GLN A 350 -38.09 15.48 -15.04
C GLN A 350 -37.19 16.71 -15.25
N HIS A 351 -36.22 16.97 -14.35
CA HIS A 351 -35.39 18.18 -14.37
C HIS A 351 -33.93 17.86 -14.71
N VAL A 352 -33.33 18.73 -15.50
CA VAL A 352 -31.88 18.74 -15.71
C VAL A 352 -31.23 19.49 -14.55
N LEU A 353 -30.21 18.92 -13.93
CA LEU A 353 -29.45 19.58 -12.89
C LEU A 353 -28.73 20.82 -13.47
N LYS A 354 -28.41 21.78 -12.61
CA LYS A 354 -27.71 23.00 -13.02
C LYS A 354 -26.24 22.76 -13.36
N GLU A 355 -25.67 21.76 -12.78
CA GLU A 355 -24.26 21.36 -12.94
C GLU A 355 -24.05 20.82 -14.35
N THR A 356 -22.92 21.22 -14.94
CA THR A 356 -22.47 20.76 -16.26
C THR A 356 -21.05 20.23 -16.12
N PHE A 357 -20.70 19.18 -16.86
CA PHE A 357 -19.41 18.50 -16.75
C PHE A 357 -18.73 18.46 -18.13
N SER A 358 -17.41 18.54 -18.14
CA SER A 358 -16.59 18.49 -19.36
C SER A 358 -16.39 17.04 -19.84
N SER A 359 -16.59 16.05 -18.96
CA SER A 359 -16.43 14.64 -19.28
C SER A 359 -17.46 13.76 -18.56
N PHE A 360 -17.65 12.56 -19.08
CA PHE A 360 -18.45 11.53 -18.42
C PHE A 360 -17.93 11.23 -17.00
N GLN A 361 -16.63 11.11 -16.85
CA GLN A 361 -15.95 10.77 -15.59
C GLN A 361 -16.19 11.83 -14.51
N GLU A 362 -16.22 13.11 -14.87
CA GLU A 362 -16.59 14.17 -13.93
C GLU A 362 -18.04 14.08 -13.49
N GLY A 363 -18.96 13.84 -14.42
CA GLY A 363 -20.37 13.64 -14.12
C GLY A 363 -20.63 12.40 -13.26
N GLU A 364 -19.97 11.29 -13.57
CA GLU A 364 -20.04 10.07 -12.76
C GLU A 364 -19.51 10.29 -11.35
N ARG A 365 -18.33 10.93 -11.23
CA ARG A 365 -17.73 11.30 -9.95
C ARG A 365 -18.66 12.14 -9.10
N PHE A 366 -19.29 13.13 -9.69
CA PHE A 366 -20.29 13.97 -9.03
C PHE A 366 -21.47 13.16 -8.50
N LEU A 367 -22.05 12.29 -9.34
CA LEU A 367 -23.19 11.42 -8.93
C LEU A 367 -22.83 10.51 -7.78
N LYS A 368 -21.67 9.87 -7.84
CA LYS A 368 -21.18 8.95 -6.80
C LYS A 368 -20.89 9.67 -5.49
N ARG A 369 -20.28 10.86 -5.55
CA ARG A 369 -19.93 11.64 -4.36
C ARG A 369 -21.12 12.33 -3.70
N THR A 370 -22.01 12.90 -4.52
CA THR A 370 -23.10 13.75 -4.02
C THR A 370 -24.36 12.96 -3.68
N TYR A 371 -24.68 11.94 -4.47
CA TYR A 371 -25.92 11.17 -4.34
C TYR A 371 -25.70 9.71 -3.95
N GLU A 372 -24.46 9.28 -3.76
CA GLU A 372 -24.08 7.87 -3.53
C GLU A 372 -24.72 6.93 -4.56
N ALA A 373 -24.88 7.42 -5.80
CA ALA A 373 -25.56 6.71 -6.86
C ALA A 373 -24.58 5.73 -7.54
N ALA A 374 -25.06 4.52 -7.81
CA ALA A 374 -24.34 3.47 -8.53
C ALA A 374 -24.97 3.21 -9.89
N LEU A 375 -24.20 2.65 -10.81
CA LEU A 375 -24.69 2.23 -12.13
C LEU A 375 -25.90 1.31 -11.98
N ALA A 376 -27.03 1.71 -12.55
CA ALA A 376 -28.27 0.95 -12.46
C ALA A 376 -28.23 -0.32 -13.33
N LYS A 377 -29.04 -1.33 -12.97
CA LYS A 377 -29.19 -2.55 -13.76
C LYS A 377 -29.95 -2.29 -15.07
N ASP A 378 -29.71 -3.13 -16.06
CA ASP A 378 -30.38 -3.08 -17.37
C ASP A 378 -31.90 -3.03 -17.26
N ASP A 379 -32.52 -3.81 -16.40
CA ASP A 379 -33.97 -3.84 -16.23
C ASP A 379 -34.57 -2.49 -15.82
N LEU A 380 -33.84 -1.75 -14.96
CA LEU A 380 -34.24 -0.40 -14.55
C LEU A 380 -34.04 0.60 -15.68
N PHE A 381 -32.91 0.49 -16.39
CA PHE A 381 -32.60 1.36 -17.53
C PHE A 381 -33.63 1.21 -18.66
N VAL A 382 -33.99 -0.02 -19.05
CA VAL A 382 -34.99 -0.27 -20.08
C VAL A 382 -36.35 0.29 -19.68
N ARG A 383 -36.80 0.09 -18.44
CA ARG A 383 -38.03 0.69 -17.94
C ARG A 383 -38.01 2.21 -17.96
N TYR A 384 -36.87 2.80 -17.55
CA TYR A 384 -36.70 4.24 -17.57
C TYR A 384 -36.80 4.82 -18.98
N LEU A 385 -36.17 4.18 -19.99
CA LEU A 385 -36.29 4.60 -21.39
C LEU A 385 -37.71 4.45 -21.93
N GLN A 386 -38.43 3.38 -21.59
CA GLN A 386 -39.84 3.18 -21.98
C GLN A 386 -40.74 4.28 -21.42
N GLN A 387 -40.51 4.70 -20.17
CA GLN A 387 -41.26 5.81 -19.57
C GLN A 387 -40.98 7.14 -20.30
N LEU A 388 -39.70 7.43 -20.64
CA LEU A 388 -39.36 8.64 -21.40
C LEU A 388 -40.03 8.69 -22.75
N ILE A 389 -40.14 7.57 -23.47
CA ILE A 389 -40.83 7.49 -24.78
C ILE A 389 -42.33 7.72 -24.60
N ASN A 390 -42.95 7.11 -23.61
CA ASN A 390 -44.39 7.27 -23.36
C ASN A 390 -44.75 8.71 -22.95
N ASP A 391 -43.90 9.37 -22.15
CA ASP A 391 -44.11 10.77 -21.75
C ASP A 391 -44.04 11.71 -22.96
N GLN A 392 -43.09 11.48 -23.90
CA GLN A 392 -42.94 12.26 -25.13
C GLN A 392 -44.07 12.03 -26.16
N THR A 393 -44.73 10.86 -26.12
CA THR A 393 -45.87 10.56 -27.02
C THR A 393 -47.22 11.04 -26.47
N SER A 394 -47.24 11.49 -25.21
CA SER A 394 -48.45 11.98 -24.52
C SER A 394 -48.56 13.51 -24.48
N GLU A 395 -47.51 14.21 -24.92
CA GLU A 395 -47.45 15.65 -25.19
C GLU A 395 -47.71 15.90 -26.71
#